data_7c70a1782cccc76da82362b68e263c36
#
_entry.id   7c70a1782cccc76da82362b68e263c36
#
_cell.length_a   1.000
_cell.length_b   1.000
_cell.length_c   1.000
_cell.angle_alpha   90.00
_cell.angle_beta   90.00
_cell.angle_gamma   90.00
#
_symmetry.space_group_name_H-M   'P 1'
#
loop_
_entity.id
_entity.type
_entity.pdbx_description
1 polymer ?
#
loop_
_entity_poly.entity_id
_entity_poly.type
_entity_poly.pdbx_seq_one_letter_code
_entity_poly.pdbx_strand_id
1 'polypeptide(L)'
;PPSVWPKGWVVNSQGDRFCNEQVYGATLGHAMVEGQGGKAWLVLDSRLRWQATRQCLFGGLWSFQALPAMAMMWLGAKKAATLDGLAAAIGADPARLRATAEAANAAARGERDDPFGKSADMRQALARGPYFALNIAIGEKLFPLATLTLGGLRVDEASGQVLGEQGAGIGGLYAAGRSAIGIPSGMYVSGLSLADCVFSGRR
;
A
#
# COMPACT_ATOMS: atom_id res chain seq x y z
N PRO A 1 -2.74 -10.21 -0.86
CA PRO A 1 -3.87 -10.69 -1.67
C PRO A 1 -4.89 -9.58 -1.91
N PRO A 2 -5.10 -9.16 -3.17
CA PRO A 2 -5.76 -7.89 -3.51
C PRO A 2 -7.24 -7.84 -3.12
N SER A 3 -7.94 -8.97 -3.02
CA SER A 3 -9.36 -8.99 -2.64
C SER A 3 -9.60 -9.15 -1.14
N VAL A 4 -8.59 -9.42 -0.35
CA VAL A 4 -8.71 -9.66 1.09
C VAL A 4 -8.11 -8.54 1.92
N TRP A 5 -6.93 -8.03 1.56
CA TRP A 5 -6.27 -6.98 2.33
C TRP A 5 -7.09 -5.69 2.48
N PRO A 6 -7.84 -5.22 1.46
CA PRO A 6 -8.72 -4.07 1.64
C PRO A 6 -9.80 -4.27 2.70
N LYS A 7 -10.12 -5.52 3.08
CA LYS A 7 -11.09 -5.82 4.15
C LYS A 7 -10.51 -5.64 5.55
N GLY A 8 -9.19 -5.61 5.70
CA GLY A 8 -8.52 -5.25 6.94
C GLY A 8 -8.60 -3.76 7.24
N TRP A 9 -7.89 -3.32 8.28
CA TRP A 9 -7.73 -1.91 8.61
C TRP A 9 -6.28 -1.50 8.46
N VAL A 10 -6.05 -0.40 7.77
CA VAL A 10 -4.73 0.24 7.73
C VAL A 10 -4.70 1.33 8.80
N VAL A 11 -3.82 1.15 9.78
CA VAL A 11 -3.66 2.08 10.90
C VAL A 11 -2.26 2.66 10.94
N ASN A 12 -2.16 3.90 11.43
CA ASN A 12 -0.90 4.58 11.65
C ASN A 12 -0.19 4.08 12.92
N SER A 13 0.94 4.68 13.26
CA SER A 13 1.72 4.35 14.46
C SER A 13 0.99 4.63 15.77
N GLN A 14 -0.11 5.39 15.74
CA GLN A 14 -0.92 5.70 16.93
C GLN A 14 -2.15 4.79 17.06
N GLY A 15 -2.49 4.01 16.04
CA GLY A 15 -3.64 3.10 16.03
C GLY A 15 -4.87 3.63 15.32
N ASP A 16 -4.78 4.79 14.62
CA ASP A 16 -5.90 5.35 13.88
C ASP A 16 -5.89 4.90 12.43
N ARG A 17 -7.06 4.61 11.87
CA ARG A 17 -7.25 4.56 10.43
C ARG A 17 -7.09 5.96 9.84
N PHE A 18 -6.49 6.05 8.67
CA PHE A 18 -6.22 7.34 8.01
C PHE A 18 -6.59 7.36 6.52
N CYS A 19 -7.07 6.24 5.97
CA CYS A 19 -7.43 6.15 4.56
C CYS A 19 -8.48 5.07 4.29
N ASN A 20 -8.99 5.06 3.06
CA ASN A 20 -9.75 3.94 2.51
C ASN A 20 -8.78 2.87 2.00
N GLU A 21 -8.86 1.67 2.52
CA GLU A 21 -7.98 0.56 2.15
C GLU A 21 -8.24 -0.02 0.75
N GLN A 22 -9.32 0.40 0.10
CA GLN A 22 -9.63 0.02 -1.29
C GLN A 22 -8.92 0.89 -2.33
N VAL A 23 -8.32 2.02 -1.90
CA VAL A 23 -7.62 2.89 -2.84
C VAL A 23 -6.45 2.17 -3.50
N TYR A 24 -6.08 2.63 -4.66
CA TYR A 24 -4.93 2.11 -5.38
C TYR A 24 -3.65 2.21 -4.53
N GLY A 25 -2.79 1.18 -4.61
CA GLY A 25 -1.62 1.08 -3.73
C GLY A 25 -0.69 2.30 -3.75
N ALA A 26 -0.55 2.99 -4.89
CA ALA A 26 0.20 4.22 -4.97
C ALA A 26 -0.44 5.36 -4.16
N THR A 27 -1.77 5.46 -4.16
CA THR A 27 -2.52 6.44 -3.35
C THR A 27 -2.35 6.15 -1.86
N LEU A 28 -2.40 4.88 -1.46
CA LEU A 28 -2.13 4.47 -0.08
C LEU A 28 -0.69 4.83 0.31
N GLY A 29 0.29 4.52 -0.54
CA GLY A 29 1.69 4.86 -0.32
C GLY A 29 1.92 6.37 -0.15
N HIS A 30 1.27 7.18 -0.97
CA HIS A 30 1.31 8.65 -0.88
C HIS A 30 0.74 9.14 0.47
N ALA A 31 -0.45 8.66 0.87
CA ALA A 31 -1.05 8.99 2.16
C ALA A 31 -0.17 8.57 3.36
N MET A 32 0.55 7.44 3.23
CA MET A 32 1.52 7.00 4.25
C MET A 32 2.71 7.94 4.35
N VAL A 33 3.28 8.39 3.23
CA VAL A 33 4.46 9.28 3.23
C VAL A 33 4.09 10.64 3.78
N GLU A 34 3.07 11.27 3.23
CA GLU A 34 2.75 12.66 3.57
C GLU A 34 2.14 12.82 4.95
N GLY A 35 1.29 11.89 5.36
CA GLY A 35 0.55 12.02 6.61
C GLY A 35 1.07 11.18 7.78
N GLN A 36 1.84 10.09 7.51
CA GLN A 36 2.16 9.09 8.53
C GLN A 36 3.68 8.80 8.64
N GLY A 37 4.53 9.61 8.01
CA GLY A 37 5.98 9.42 8.00
C GLY A 37 6.41 8.07 7.41
N GLY A 38 5.64 7.54 6.45
CA GLY A 38 5.91 6.28 5.78
C GLY A 38 5.63 5.03 6.61
N LYS A 39 4.95 5.16 7.75
CA LYS A 39 4.68 4.04 8.70
C LYS A 39 3.20 3.71 8.73
N ALA A 40 2.87 2.43 8.58
CA ALA A 40 1.52 1.92 8.78
C ALA A 40 1.53 0.42 9.09
N TRP A 41 0.42 -0.05 9.64
CA TRP A 41 0.15 -1.44 9.94
C TRP A 41 -1.15 -1.88 9.30
N LEU A 42 -1.14 -3.04 8.64
CA LEU A 42 -2.36 -3.69 8.18
C LEU A 42 -2.83 -4.66 9.27
N VAL A 43 -4.00 -4.39 9.83
CA VAL A 43 -4.62 -5.21 10.90
C VAL A 43 -5.60 -6.19 10.30
N LEU A 44 -5.46 -7.46 10.67
CA LEU A 44 -6.31 -8.58 10.26
C LEU A 44 -6.72 -9.38 11.49
N ASP A 45 -7.85 -10.09 11.40
CA ASP A 45 -8.18 -11.19 12.30
C ASP A 45 -7.76 -12.56 11.72
N SER A 46 -7.98 -13.63 12.46
CA SER A 46 -7.69 -15.00 12.02
C SER A 46 -8.44 -15.37 10.73
N ARG A 47 -9.68 -14.94 10.59
CA ARG A 47 -10.53 -15.24 9.42
C ARG A 47 -9.95 -14.61 8.17
N LEU A 48 -9.63 -13.31 8.20
CA LEU A 48 -9.02 -12.62 7.07
C LEU A 48 -7.65 -13.19 6.72
N ARG A 49 -6.82 -13.49 7.74
CA ARG A 49 -5.52 -14.12 7.50
C ARG A 49 -5.65 -15.45 6.77
N TRP A 50 -6.60 -16.30 7.15
CA TRP A 50 -6.85 -17.56 6.45
C TRP A 50 -7.43 -17.37 5.05
N GLN A 51 -8.32 -16.42 4.85
CA GLN A 51 -8.82 -16.06 3.52
C GLN A 51 -7.68 -15.59 2.60
N ALA A 52 -6.80 -14.74 3.11
CA ALA A 52 -5.61 -14.28 2.38
C ALA A 52 -4.66 -15.43 2.04
N THR A 53 -4.44 -16.37 2.98
CA THR A 53 -3.62 -17.57 2.73
C THR A 53 -4.22 -18.42 1.62
N ARG A 54 -5.54 -18.68 1.67
CA ARG A 54 -6.23 -19.44 0.59
C ARG A 54 -6.12 -18.74 -0.74
N GLN A 55 -6.21 -17.42 -0.78
CA GLN A 55 -6.04 -16.67 -2.01
C GLN A 55 -4.60 -16.76 -2.55
N CYS A 56 -3.58 -16.78 -1.67
CA CYS A 56 -2.20 -17.01 -2.09
C CYS A 56 -2.00 -18.41 -2.70
N LEU A 57 -2.65 -19.42 -2.15
CA LEU A 57 -2.46 -20.81 -2.57
C LEU A 57 -3.31 -21.18 -3.80
N PHE A 58 -4.53 -20.70 -3.88
CA PHE A 58 -5.54 -21.15 -4.84
C PHE A 58 -6.15 -20.03 -5.68
N GLY A 59 -5.79 -18.77 -5.41
CA GLY A 59 -6.39 -17.60 -6.07
C GLY A 59 -5.68 -17.15 -7.35
N GLY A 60 -4.79 -17.95 -7.92
CA GLY A 60 -4.10 -17.64 -9.18
C GLY A 60 -3.06 -16.51 -9.05
N LEU A 61 -2.61 -16.21 -7.84
CA LEU A 61 -1.53 -15.24 -7.62
C LEU A 61 -0.19 -15.82 -8.10
N TRP A 62 0.61 -14.99 -8.74
CA TRP A 62 1.96 -15.37 -9.13
C TRP A 62 2.81 -15.67 -7.88
N SER A 63 3.69 -16.68 -7.97
CA SER A 63 4.52 -17.13 -6.84
C SER A 63 5.34 -16.01 -6.22
N PHE A 64 5.85 -15.07 -7.02
CA PHE A 64 6.62 -13.92 -6.52
C PHE A 64 5.78 -12.93 -5.70
N GLN A 65 4.45 -12.97 -5.78
CA GLN A 65 3.53 -12.19 -4.95
C GLN A 65 3.02 -13.03 -3.77
N ALA A 66 2.69 -14.30 -4.02
CA ALA A 66 2.11 -15.19 -3.01
C ALA A 66 3.10 -15.53 -1.88
N LEU A 67 4.35 -15.87 -2.22
CA LEU A 67 5.35 -16.28 -1.23
C LEU A 67 5.71 -15.16 -0.26
N PRO A 68 6.06 -13.93 -0.68
CA PRO A 68 6.30 -12.84 0.25
C PRO A 68 5.07 -12.48 1.10
N ALA A 69 3.87 -12.50 0.51
CA ALA A 69 2.64 -12.24 1.27
C ALA A 69 2.39 -13.29 2.36
N MET A 70 2.62 -14.56 2.07
CA MET A 70 2.53 -15.65 3.06
C MET A 70 3.60 -15.49 4.13
N ALA A 71 4.84 -15.24 3.76
CA ALA A 71 5.93 -15.03 4.72
C ALA A 71 5.62 -13.84 5.65
N MET A 72 5.15 -12.72 5.11
CA MET A 72 4.72 -11.57 5.92
C MET A 72 3.59 -11.93 6.89
N MET A 73 2.57 -12.65 6.43
CA MET A 73 1.42 -13.03 7.27
C MET A 73 1.76 -14.03 8.37
N TRP A 74 2.70 -14.93 8.12
CA TRP A 74 2.95 -16.06 9.03
C TRP A 74 4.21 -15.90 9.87
N LEU A 75 5.22 -15.21 9.38
CA LEU A 75 6.51 -15.02 10.05
C LEU A 75 6.71 -13.56 10.51
N GLY A 76 6.21 -12.58 9.76
CA GLY A 76 6.44 -11.15 10.03
C GLY A 76 5.33 -10.47 10.83
N ALA A 77 4.14 -11.06 10.93
CA ALA A 77 3.02 -10.42 11.62
C ALA A 77 3.19 -10.42 13.14
N LYS A 78 2.93 -9.27 13.77
CA LYS A 78 2.71 -9.20 15.22
C LYS A 78 1.36 -9.84 15.54
N LYS A 79 1.29 -10.67 16.58
CA LYS A 79 0.08 -11.39 16.98
C LYS A 79 -0.28 -11.08 18.41
N ALA A 80 -1.57 -10.86 18.67
CA ALA A 80 -2.09 -10.73 20.03
C ALA A 80 -3.52 -11.28 20.14
N ALA A 81 -3.91 -11.73 21.32
CA ALA A 81 -5.27 -12.23 21.58
C ALA A 81 -6.30 -11.10 21.64
N THR A 82 -5.88 -9.90 22.05
CA THR A 82 -6.72 -8.72 22.24
C THR A 82 -6.20 -7.53 21.43
N LEU A 83 -7.05 -6.53 21.21
CA LEU A 83 -6.63 -5.28 20.56
C LEU A 83 -5.60 -4.51 21.39
N ASP A 84 -5.74 -4.50 22.72
CA ASP A 84 -4.76 -3.86 23.62
C ASP A 84 -3.39 -4.51 23.54
N GLY A 85 -3.37 -5.84 23.52
CA GLY A 85 -2.14 -6.58 23.32
C GLY A 85 -1.54 -6.33 21.93
N LEU A 86 -2.37 -6.15 20.89
CA LEU A 86 -1.89 -5.79 19.56
C LEU A 86 -1.32 -4.37 19.54
N ALA A 87 -2.03 -3.41 20.14
CA ALA A 87 -1.54 -2.02 20.26
C ALA A 87 -0.17 -1.98 20.94
N ALA A 88 -0.01 -2.68 22.07
CA ALA A 88 1.29 -2.80 22.75
C ALA A 88 2.37 -3.42 21.84
N ALA A 89 2.03 -4.46 21.07
CA ALA A 89 2.98 -5.15 20.20
C ALA A 89 3.47 -4.28 19.01
N ILE A 90 2.65 -3.30 18.57
CA ILE A 90 3.00 -2.37 17.48
C ILE A 90 3.40 -0.97 17.97
N GLY A 91 3.38 -0.73 19.28
CA GLY A 91 3.71 0.57 19.87
C GLY A 91 2.62 1.64 19.67
N ALA A 92 1.36 1.23 19.46
CA ALA A 92 0.22 2.14 19.29
C ALA A 92 -0.52 2.39 20.61
N ASP A 93 -1.35 3.42 20.63
CA ASP A 93 -2.24 3.72 21.75
C ASP A 93 -3.41 2.72 21.78
N PRO A 94 -3.61 1.95 22.88
CA PRO A 94 -4.70 0.99 22.98
C PRO A 94 -6.09 1.62 22.89
N ALA A 95 -6.30 2.82 23.43
CA ALA A 95 -7.59 3.49 23.39
C ALA A 95 -7.95 3.92 21.96
N ARG A 96 -6.97 4.43 21.21
CA ARG A 96 -7.15 4.82 19.80
C ARG A 96 -7.40 3.61 18.91
N LEU A 97 -6.66 2.51 19.10
CA LEU A 97 -6.89 1.30 18.32
C LEU A 97 -8.27 0.68 18.61
N ARG A 98 -8.74 0.72 19.88
CA ARG A 98 -10.11 0.29 20.21
C ARG A 98 -11.17 1.17 19.54
N ALA A 99 -11.02 2.50 19.60
CA ALA A 99 -11.93 3.42 18.94
C ALA A 99 -11.97 3.19 17.41
N THR A 100 -10.82 2.96 16.80
CA THR A 100 -10.72 2.56 15.39
C THR A 100 -11.51 1.28 15.11
N ALA A 101 -11.32 0.25 15.94
CA ALA A 101 -11.98 -1.04 15.78
C ALA A 101 -13.51 -0.92 15.96
N GLU A 102 -13.97 -0.17 16.95
CA GLU A 102 -15.39 0.08 17.21
C GLU A 102 -16.04 0.78 16.00
N ALA A 103 -15.44 1.87 15.53
CA ALA A 103 -15.93 2.63 14.38
C ALA A 103 -15.97 1.78 13.09
N ALA A 104 -14.90 1.03 12.79
CA ALA A 104 -14.84 0.18 11.60
C ALA A 104 -15.79 -1.01 11.68
N ASN A 105 -15.94 -1.63 12.86
CA ASN A 105 -16.88 -2.72 13.06
C ASN A 105 -18.34 -2.25 13.00
N ALA A 106 -18.66 -1.07 13.52
CA ALA A 106 -20.00 -0.47 13.40
C ALA A 106 -20.35 -0.17 11.93
N ALA A 107 -19.38 0.36 11.16
CA ALA A 107 -19.56 0.56 9.71
C ALA A 107 -19.76 -0.77 8.96
N ALA A 108 -19.05 -1.84 9.37
CA ALA A 108 -19.19 -3.16 8.76
C ALA A 108 -20.56 -3.81 9.07
N ARG A 109 -21.21 -3.45 10.19
CA ARG A 109 -22.56 -3.89 10.53
C ARG A 109 -23.67 -3.00 9.91
N GLY A 110 -23.30 -1.92 9.24
CA GLY A 110 -24.24 -0.97 8.65
C GLY A 110 -24.87 0.01 9.68
N GLU A 111 -24.31 0.11 10.88
CA GLU A 111 -24.79 1.00 11.95
C GLU A 111 -24.36 2.46 11.71
N ARG A 112 -23.38 2.69 10.88
CA ARG A 112 -22.87 4.00 10.46
C ARG A 112 -22.16 3.91 9.12
N ASP A 113 -21.94 5.05 8.49
CA ASP A 113 -21.09 5.12 7.30
C ASP A 113 -19.61 5.00 7.65
N ASP A 114 -18.84 4.43 6.73
CA ASP A 114 -17.39 4.41 6.83
C ASP A 114 -16.84 5.82 6.56
N PRO A 115 -16.07 6.43 7.49
CA PRO A 115 -15.61 7.81 7.35
C PRO A 115 -14.63 8.01 6.18
N PHE A 116 -14.05 6.93 5.65
CA PHE A 116 -13.13 6.95 4.51
C PHE A 116 -13.79 6.48 3.20
N GLY A 117 -15.11 6.22 3.21
CA GLY A 117 -15.85 5.82 2.02
C GLY A 117 -15.56 4.41 1.53
N LYS A 118 -15.11 3.49 2.42
CA LYS A 118 -14.96 2.07 2.05
C LYS A 118 -16.31 1.49 1.65
N SER A 119 -16.39 0.80 0.51
CA SER A 119 -17.63 0.22 0.01
C SER A 119 -18.15 -0.91 0.90
N ALA A 120 -19.46 -1.10 0.94
CA ALA A 120 -20.13 -2.04 1.85
C ALA A 120 -19.65 -3.50 1.69
N ASP A 121 -19.36 -3.94 0.47
CA ASP A 121 -18.86 -5.28 0.15
C ASP A 121 -17.43 -5.55 0.67
N MET A 122 -16.67 -4.48 0.95
CA MET A 122 -15.31 -4.54 1.51
C MET A 122 -15.25 -4.26 3.01
N ARG A 123 -16.36 -3.81 3.61
CA ARG A 123 -16.43 -3.63 5.07
C ARG A 123 -16.58 -5.00 5.73
N GLN A 124 -15.60 -5.40 6.50
CA GLN A 124 -15.67 -6.65 7.28
C GLN A 124 -15.38 -6.36 8.75
N ALA A 125 -16.26 -6.84 9.63
CA ALA A 125 -16.04 -6.74 11.06
C ALA A 125 -14.90 -7.68 11.49
N LEU A 126 -13.92 -7.12 12.20
CA LEU A 126 -12.84 -7.84 12.86
C LEU A 126 -13.18 -7.89 14.36
N ALA A 127 -14.12 -8.78 14.72
CA ALA A 127 -14.73 -8.77 16.04
C ALA A 127 -14.06 -9.69 17.07
N ARG A 128 -13.24 -10.64 16.62
CA ARG A 128 -12.67 -11.68 17.49
C ARG A 128 -11.21 -11.92 17.17
N GLY A 129 -10.38 -11.90 18.23
CA GLY A 129 -8.97 -12.30 18.14
C GLY A 129 -8.78 -13.81 17.87
N PRO A 130 -7.55 -14.25 17.66
CA PRO A 130 -6.36 -13.41 17.68
C PRO A 130 -6.30 -12.45 16.50
N TYR A 131 -5.74 -11.26 16.77
CA TYR A 131 -5.48 -10.22 15.78
C TYR A 131 -4.03 -10.26 15.32
N PHE A 132 -3.80 -9.78 14.11
CA PHE A 132 -2.49 -9.75 13.47
C PHE A 132 -2.25 -8.36 12.87
N ALA A 133 -1.06 -7.82 13.08
CA ALA A 133 -0.62 -6.58 12.45
C ALA A 133 0.59 -6.87 11.56
N LEU A 134 0.47 -6.55 10.28
CA LEU A 134 1.53 -6.67 9.29
C LEU A 134 2.16 -5.28 9.13
N ASN A 135 3.48 -5.20 9.28
CA ASN A 135 4.20 -3.97 9.03
C ASN A 135 4.24 -3.68 7.52
N ILE A 136 3.60 -2.60 7.10
CA ILE A 136 3.59 -2.11 5.72
C ILE A 136 4.33 -0.79 5.57
N ALA A 137 5.24 -0.47 6.50
CA ALA A 137 6.07 0.73 6.42
C ALA A 137 6.98 0.70 5.18
N ILE A 138 7.22 1.86 4.58
CA ILE A 138 8.05 1.99 3.38
C ILE A 138 9.50 1.58 3.64
N GLY A 139 10.00 1.79 4.84
CA GLY A 139 11.35 1.41 5.25
C GLY A 139 11.49 -0.01 5.82
N GLU A 140 10.47 -0.86 5.73
CA GLU A 140 10.54 -2.23 6.26
C GLU A 140 11.58 -3.06 5.50
N LYS A 141 12.56 -3.61 6.24
CA LYS A 141 13.69 -4.32 5.62
C LYS A 141 13.41 -5.80 5.40
N LEU A 142 12.59 -6.40 6.27
CA LEU A 142 12.33 -7.84 6.25
C LEU A 142 11.32 -8.21 5.15
N PHE A 143 10.30 -7.38 4.98
CA PHE A 143 9.26 -7.54 3.96
C PHE A 143 8.99 -6.20 3.27
N PRO A 144 9.95 -5.71 2.47
CA PRO A 144 9.85 -4.38 1.88
C PRO A 144 8.67 -4.29 0.91
N LEU A 145 7.90 -3.21 1.03
CA LEU A 145 6.96 -2.85 -0.03
C LEU A 145 7.74 -2.42 -1.28
N ALA A 146 7.25 -2.85 -2.44
CA ALA A 146 7.84 -2.42 -3.70
C ALA A 146 7.65 -0.90 -3.86
N THR A 147 8.75 -0.18 -3.92
CA THR A 147 8.79 1.25 -4.21
C THR A 147 9.31 1.47 -5.62
N LEU A 148 8.75 2.45 -6.31
CA LEU A 148 9.12 2.79 -7.66
C LEU A 148 9.50 4.27 -7.73
N THR A 149 10.64 4.56 -8.33
CA THR A 149 11.01 5.94 -8.67
C THR A 149 10.18 6.38 -9.87
N LEU A 150 9.47 7.49 -9.76
CA LEU A 150 8.72 8.10 -10.85
C LEU A 150 9.45 9.29 -11.48
N GLY A 151 10.43 9.85 -10.80
CA GLY A 151 11.33 10.86 -11.32
C GLY A 151 12.39 10.29 -12.26
N GLY A 152 13.10 11.17 -12.96
CA GLY A 152 14.15 10.81 -13.90
C GLY A 152 14.84 12.06 -14.46
N LEU A 153 15.58 11.87 -15.54
CA LEU A 153 16.24 12.95 -16.27
C LEU A 153 15.19 13.85 -16.94
N ARG A 154 15.39 15.16 -16.86
CA ARG A 154 14.58 16.10 -17.62
C ARG A 154 14.94 15.96 -19.10
N VAL A 155 13.93 15.85 -19.94
CA VAL A 155 14.11 15.69 -21.37
C VAL A 155 13.27 16.71 -22.14
N ASP A 156 13.72 17.05 -23.32
CA ASP A 156 12.91 17.76 -24.30
C ASP A 156 11.76 16.87 -24.77
N GLU A 157 10.55 17.38 -24.71
CA GLU A 157 9.32 16.59 -24.96
C GLU A 157 9.20 16.09 -26.41
N ALA A 158 9.80 16.78 -27.36
CA ALA A 158 9.74 16.41 -28.77
C ALA A 158 10.81 15.39 -29.17
N SER A 159 12.03 15.54 -28.67
CA SER A 159 13.18 14.77 -29.12
C SER A 159 13.65 13.70 -28.13
N GLY A 160 13.27 13.79 -26.86
CA GLY A 160 13.81 12.95 -25.79
C GLY A 160 15.24 13.27 -25.38
N GLN A 161 15.83 14.38 -25.90
CA GLN A 161 17.16 14.82 -25.54
C GLN A 161 17.22 15.28 -24.07
N VAL A 162 18.23 14.85 -23.33
CA VAL A 162 18.39 15.24 -21.93
C VAL A 162 18.72 16.71 -21.83
N LEU A 163 18.04 17.40 -20.92
CA LEU A 163 18.24 18.82 -20.65
C LEU A 163 19.18 18.99 -19.46
N GLY A 164 20.18 19.83 -19.59
CA GLY A 164 21.03 20.29 -18.52
C GLY A 164 20.30 21.21 -17.53
N GLU A 165 20.99 21.66 -16.49
CA GLU A 165 20.42 22.51 -15.43
C GLU A 165 19.82 23.84 -16.00
N GLN A 166 20.44 24.39 -17.01
CA GLN A 166 20.00 25.64 -17.66
C GLN A 166 18.92 25.42 -18.75
N GLY A 167 18.44 24.15 -18.92
CA GLY A 167 17.40 23.81 -19.89
C GLY A 167 17.92 23.60 -21.32
N ALA A 168 19.24 23.72 -21.57
CA ALA A 168 19.81 23.40 -22.88
C ALA A 168 19.97 21.88 -23.06
N GLY A 169 19.74 21.39 -24.27
CA GLY A 169 19.94 19.98 -24.63
C GLY A 169 21.41 19.57 -24.57
N ILE A 170 21.69 18.43 -23.96
CA ILE A 170 23.03 17.83 -23.93
C ILE A 170 23.23 17.04 -25.21
N GLY A 171 24.18 17.46 -26.05
CA GLY A 171 24.43 16.84 -27.36
C GLY A 171 24.73 15.33 -27.26
N GLY A 172 23.99 14.52 -28.02
CA GLY A 172 24.14 13.07 -28.06
C GLY A 172 23.59 12.28 -26.86
N LEU A 173 22.98 12.95 -25.85
CA LEU A 173 22.41 12.29 -24.68
C LEU A 173 20.89 12.31 -24.74
N TYR A 174 20.27 11.12 -24.72
CA TYR A 174 18.82 10.93 -24.77
C TYR A 174 18.36 10.03 -23.62
N ALA A 175 17.14 10.21 -23.15
CA ALA A 175 16.51 9.34 -22.18
C ALA A 175 15.03 9.12 -22.50
N ALA A 176 14.55 7.92 -22.16
CA ALA A 176 13.17 7.51 -22.41
C ALA A 176 12.63 6.62 -21.27
N GLY A 177 11.32 6.50 -21.19
CA GLY A 177 10.64 5.64 -20.23
C GLY A 177 11.01 6.03 -18.79
N ARG A 178 11.27 5.05 -17.94
CA ARG A 178 11.50 5.28 -16.52
C ARG A 178 12.84 5.96 -16.16
N SER A 179 13.72 6.15 -17.13
CA SER A 179 14.95 6.95 -16.95
C SER A 179 14.72 8.44 -17.17
N ALA A 180 13.57 8.81 -17.72
CA ALA A 180 13.17 10.19 -17.99
C ALA A 180 11.95 10.60 -17.15
N ILE A 181 11.77 11.90 -16.91
CA ILE A 181 10.50 12.45 -16.46
C ILE A 181 9.51 12.33 -17.63
N GLY A 182 8.39 11.64 -17.42
CA GLY A 182 7.40 11.38 -18.43
C GLY A 182 5.96 11.39 -17.88
N ILE A 183 5.03 10.87 -18.65
CA ILE A 183 3.61 10.81 -18.33
C ILE A 183 3.32 10.22 -16.94
N PRO A 184 4.00 9.12 -16.47
CA PRO A 184 3.72 8.52 -15.18
C PRO A 184 4.39 9.24 -14.00
N SER A 185 5.12 10.34 -14.20
CA SER A 185 5.93 10.97 -13.15
C SER A 185 5.12 11.65 -12.05
N GLY A 186 3.87 12.04 -12.33
CA GLY A 186 2.98 12.64 -11.32
C GLY A 186 2.34 11.65 -10.38
N MET A 187 2.01 10.45 -10.86
CA MET A 187 1.44 9.36 -10.06
C MET A 187 1.61 8.03 -10.80
N TYR A 188 1.92 6.97 -10.07
CA TYR A 188 2.01 5.64 -10.64
C TYR A 188 0.63 5.10 -11.05
N VAL A 189 0.51 4.69 -12.30
CA VAL A 189 -0.63 3.94 -12.83
C VAL A 189 -0.11 2.65 -13.46
N SER A 190 -0.67 1.51 -13.09
CA SER A 190 -0.23 0.20 -13.57
C SER A 190 -0.34 0.10 -15.09
N GLY A 191 0.73 -0.32 -15.76
CA GLY A 191 0.84 -0.40 -17.21
C GLY A 191 1.29 0.89 -17.90
N LEU A 192 1.05 2.06 -17.31
CA LEU A 192 1.41 3.35 -17.93
C LEU A 192 2.91 3.50 -18.14
N SER A 193 3.73 2.99 -17.21
CA SER A 193 5.19 3.01 -17.37
C SER A 193 5.68 2.22 -18.60
N LEU A 194 5.04 1.09 -18.93
CA LEU A 194 5.38 0.33 -20.13
C LEU A 194 4.92 1.08 -21.40
N ALA A 195 3.73 1.66 -21.38
CA ALA A 195 3.24 2.48 -22.47
C ALA A 195 4.17 3.67 -22.73
N ASP A 196 4.62 4.36 -21.67
CA ASP A 196 5.58 5.46 -21.76
C ASP A 196 6.94 4.99 -22.32
N CYS A 197 7.46 3.83 -21.89
CA CYS A 197 8.69 3.27 -22.45
C CYS A 197 8.59 3.07 -23.98
N VAL A 198 7.46 2.53 -24.46
CA VAL A 198 7.25 2.30 -25.90
C VAL A 198 7.06 3.62 -26.64
N PHE A 199 6.27 4.54 -26.08
CA PHE A 199 5.98 5.82 -26.68
C PHE A 199 7.24 6.70 -26.79
N SER A 200 7.92 6.92 -25.66
CA SER A 200 9.09 7.81 -25.60
C SER A 200 10.35 7.20 -26.25
N GLY A 201 10.46 5.87 -26.28
CA GLY A 201 11.58 5.20 -26.98
C GLY A 201 11.46 5.15 -28.51
N ARG A 202 10.32 5.56 -29.09
CA ARG A 202 10.09 5.62 -30.54
C ARG A 202 10.24 7.02 -31.15
N ARG A 203 10.53 8.02 -30.36
CA ARG A 203 10.79 9.41 -30.78
C ARG A 203 12.05 9.56 -31.64
#